data_632ada6fd51da52195452a3e6a168570
#
_entry.id   632ada6fd51da52195452a3e6a168570
#
_cell.length_a   1.000
_cell.length_b   1.000
_cell.length_c   1.000
_cell.angle_alpha   90.00
_cell.angle_beta   90.00
_cell.angle_gamma   90.00
#
_symmetry.space_group_name_H-M   'P 1'
#
loop_
_entity.id
_entity.type
_entity.pdbx_description
1 polymer ?
#
loop_
_entity_poly.entity_id
_entity_poly.type
_entity_poly.pdbx_seq_one_letter_code
_entity_poly.pdbx_strand_id
1 'polypeptide(L)'
;ERMTDALLEVTSYYTLLLLDDLDLRRPEDIARLADIVRWMDADRDIVYFNSDVTAAVCDWEVDRYPGYRRLPAGNRYTLNLQAAVWRTAKFAAYWQHKVSPWDWEERCNVLTAAHPRDKFYCVTREDARFLDYGYHGGQWMGICHGQWVESDVVPLFEKEGSEVDFSKRGF
;
A
#
# COMPACT_ATOMS: atom_id res chain seq x y z
N GLU A 1 -15.75 4.07 -9.76
CA GLU A 1 -17.01 4.30 -9.08
C GLU A 1 -16.98 3.73 -7.66
N ARG A 2 -16.78 2.42 -7.43
CA ARG A 2 -16.80 1.80 -6.10
C ARG A 2 -15.78 2.36 -5.09
N MET A 3 -14.53 2.58 -5.49
CA MET A 3 -13.50 3.11 -4.59
C MET A 3 -13.81 4.56 -4.19
N THR A 4 -14.31 5.35 -5.12
CA THR A 4 -14.72 6.72 -4.84
C THR A 4 -15.84 6.78 -3.83
N ASP A 5 -16.88 5.96 -4.05
CA ASP A 5 -18.04 5.90 -3.18
C ASP A 5 -17.61 5.47 -1.78
N ALA A 6 -16.74 4.44 -1.68
CA ALA A 6 -16.18 4.01 -0.42
C ALA A 6 -15.39 5.11 0.29
N LEU A 7 -14.56 5.87 -0.43
CA LEU A 7 -13.77 6.95 0.16
C LEU A 7 -14.63 8.12 0.66
N LEU A 8 -15.78 8.36 0.04
CA LEU A 8 -16.73 9.38 0.50
C LEU A 8 -17.42 9.01 1.82
N GLU A 9 -17.53 7.73 2.11
CA GLU A 9 -18.11 7.23 3.36
C GLU A 9 -17.10 7.16 4.52
N VAL A 10 -15.80 7.24 4.23
CA VAL A 10 -14.76 7.19 5.28
C VAL A 10 -14.74 8.49 6.07
N THR A 11 -15.08 8.43 7.34
CA THR A 11 -15.08 9.57 8.26
C THR A 11 -13.80 9.74 9.06
N SER A 12 -12.90 8.74 9.05
CA SER A 12 -11.62 8.80 9.76
C SER A 12 -10.60 9.68 9.04
N TYR A 13 -9.69 10.31 9.80
CA TYR A 13 -8.61 11.13 9.24
C TYR A 13 -7.59 10.33 8.45
N TYR A 14 -7.48 9.03 8.73
CA TYR A 14 -6.54 8.11 8.10
C TYR A 14 -7.26 6.89 7.57
N THR A 15 -6.78 6.40 6.42
CA THR A 15 -7.26 5.18 5.78
C THR A 15 -6.09 4.22 5.64
N LEU A 16 -6.28 2.99 6.09
CA LEU A 16 -5.40 1.88 5.75
C LEU A 16 -5.95 1.21 4.50
N LEU A 17 -5.21 1.31 3.40
CA LEU A 17 -5.53 0.63 2.15
C LEU A 17 -4.91 -0.76 2.16
N LEU A 18 -5.69 -1.76 1.81
CA LEU A 18 -5.25 -3.15 1.58
C LEU A 18 -5.83 -3.62 0.25
N LEU A 19 -5.09 -4.47 -0.45
CA LEU A 19 -5.58 -5.20 -1.61
C LEU A 19 -6.08 -6.58 -1.15
N ASP A 20 -7.10 -7.09 -1.81
CA ASP A 20 -7.75 -8.36 -1.48
C ASP A 20 -7.10 -9.57 -2.16
N ASP A 21 -6.12 -9.35 -3.02
CA ASP A 21 -5.38 -10.36 -3.77
C ASP A 21 -4.02 -10.73 -3.14
N LEU A 22 -3.71 -10.17 -1.98
CA LEU A 22 -2.47 -10.40 -1.24
C LEU A 22 -2.74 -11.00 0.13
N ASP A 23 -1.81 -11.81 0.62
CA ASP A 23 -1.92 -12.49 1.91
C ASP A 23 -1.32 -11.67 3.04
N LEU A 24 -2.00 -11.58 4.17
CA LEU A 24 -1.43 -11.04 5.40
C LEU A 24 -0.66 -12.17 6.11
N ARG A 25 0.66 -12.08 6.16
CA ARG A 25 1.55 -13.12 6.70
C ARG A 25 1.80 -13.03 8.18
N ARG A 26 1.83 -11.82 8.68
CA ARG A 26 1.99 -11.54 10.10
C ARG A 26 0.93 -10.55 10.53
N PRO A 27 0.53 -10.61 11.80
CA PRO A 27 -0.35 -9.61 12.35
C PRO A 27 0.28 -8.22 12.17
N GLU A 28 -0.57 -7.24 12.07
CA GLU A 28 -0.19 -5.85 12.00
C GLU A 28 0.63 -5.41 13.23
N ASP A 29 1.62 -4.58 13.01
CA ASP A 29 2.34 -3.88 14.08
C ASP A 29 1.56 -2.62 14.48
N ILE A 30 0.67 -2.77 15.46
CA ILE A 30 -0.17 -1.69 15.98
C ILE A 30 0.67 -0.54 16.54
N ALA A 31 1.80 -0.84 17.18
CA ALA A 31 2.69 0.20 17.70
C ALA A 31 3.29 1.01 16.54
N ARG A 32 3.69 0.36 15.48
CA ARG A 32 4.20 1.02 14.27
C ARG A 32 3.13 1.84 13.57
N LEU A 33 1.91 1.34 13.47
CA LEU A 33 0.78 2.12 12.93
C LEU A 33 0.51 3.37 13.77
N ALA A 34 0.56 3.26 15.10
CA ALA A 34 0.41 4.41 15.98
C ALA A 34 1.55 5.43 15.82
N ASP A 35 2.79 4.97 15.59
CA ASP A 35 3.91 5.84 15.27
C ASP A 35 3.67 6.61 13.96
N ILE A 36 3.25 5.93 12.91
CA ILE A 36 2.94 6.54 11.61
C ILE A 36 1.88 7.62 11.77
N VAL A 37 0.79 7.32 12.47
CA VAL A 37 -0.27 8.30 12.72
C VAL A 37 0.27 9.53 13.46
N ARG A 38 1.09 9.33 14.51
CA ARG A 38 1.73 10.44 15.23
C ARG A 38 2.63 11.29 14.34
N TRP A 39 3.40 10.66 13.43
CA TRP A 39 4.25 11.38 12.49
C TRP A 39 3.43 12.18 11.49
N MET A 40 2.35 11.61 11.00
CA MET A 40 1.41 12.28 10.10
C MET A 40 0.68 13.44 10.81
N ASP A 41 0.35 13.32 12.09
CA ASP A 41 -0.25 14.41 12.88
C ASP A 41 0.74 15.56 13.11
N ALA A 42 2.00 15.22 13.36
CA ALA A 42 3.06 16.21 13.58
C ALA A 42 3.48 16.96 12.29
N ASP A 43 3.27 16.36 11.13
CA ASP A 43 3.60 16.95 9.83
C ASP A 43 2.43 16.74 8.85
N ARG A 44 1.65 17.78 8.64
CA ARG A 44 0.43 17.71 7.81
C ARG A 44 0.70 17.56 6.33
N ASP A 45 1.94 17.79 5.90
CA ASP A 45 2.36 17.55 4.52
C ASP A 45 2.58 16.06 4.23
N ILE A 46 2.69 15.22 5.26
CA ILE A 46 2.77 13.77 5.06
C ILE A 46 1.40 13.22 4.72
N VAL A 47 1.30 12.59 3.56
CA VAL A 47 0.03 12.08 3.03
C VAL A 47 0.00 10.56 2.90
N TYR A 48 1.17 9.91 2.91
CA TYR A 48 1.28 8.51 2.56
C TYR A 48 2.48 7.83 3.23
N PHE A 49 2.24 6.65 3.81
CA PHE A 49 3.26 5.70 4.25
C PHE A 49 2.97 4.33 3.66
N ASN A 50 3.86 3.83 2.82
CA ASN A 50 3.77 2.49 2.25
C ASN A 50 4.47 1.47 3.14
N SER A 51 3.82 0.32 3.33
CA SER A 51 4.38 -0.83 4.07
C SER A 51 5.31 -1.70 3.23
N ASP A 52 5.41 -1.45 1.93
CA ASP A 52 6.28 -2.24 1.08
C ASP A 52 7.50 -1.46 0.57
N VAL A 53 8.58 -2.21 0.31
CA VAL A 53 9.79 -1.65 -0.32
C VAL A 53 9.49 -1.46 -1.80
N THR A 54 9.11 -0.26 -2.18
CA THR A 54 8.90 0.01 -3.61
C THR A 54 10.24 0.00 -4.34
N ALA A 55 10.25 -0.66 -5.49
CA ALA A 55 11.39 -0.67 -6.41
C ALA A 55 11.61 0.70 -7.10
N ALA A 56 10.87 1.72 -6.76
CA ALA A 56 11.10 3.10 -7.20
C ALA A 56 12.40 3.63 -6.58
N VAL A 57 13.48 3.04 -6.99
CA VAL A 57 14.84 3.39 -6.57
C VAL A 57 15.20 4.70 -7.22
N CYS A 58 15.27 5.74 -6.44
CA CYS A 58 15.91 7.00 -6.83
C CYS A 58 16.49 7.63 -5.58
N ASP A 59 17.29 8.66 -5.73
CA ASP A 59 18.02 9.35 -4.68
C ASP A 59 17.16 9.63 -3.44
N TRP A 60 17.39 8.84 -2.42
CA TRP A 60 16.62 8.82 -1.19
C TRP A 60 17.09 9.94 -0.27
N GLU A 61 16.17 10.80 0.16
CA GLU A 61 16.47 11.71 1.28
C GLU A 61 16.69 10.90 2.57
N VAL A 62 17.57 11.43 3.42
CA VAL A 62 17.90 10.81 4.72
C VAL A 62 16.62 10.59 5.54
N ASP A 63 16.55 9.43 6.12
CA ASP A 63 15.41 8.94 6.89
C ASP A 63 15.18 9.78 8.15
N ARG A 64 14.12 10.56 8.15
CA ARG A 64 13.63 11.26 9.35
C ARG A 64 12.86 10.32 10.29
N TYR A 65 12.29 9.26 9.72
CA TYR A 65 11.45 8.30 10.44
C TYR A 65 12.11 6.92 10.39
N PRO A 66 12.33 6.27 11.56
CA PRO A 66 13.09 5.02 11.62
C PRO A 66 12.51 3.93 10.71
N GLY A 67 13.31 3.48 9.73
CA GLY A 67 12.94 2.44 8.77
C GLY A 67 12.13 2.91 7.57
N TYR A 68 11.94 4.22 7.40
CA TYR A 68 11.23 4.80 6.26
C TYR A 68 12.10 5.82 5.54
N ARG A 69 11.89 5.94 4.25
CA ARG A 69 12.51 6.97 3.40
C ARG A 69 11.46 7.76 2.65
N ARG A 70 11.78 9.01 2.42
CA ARG A 70 10.94 9.88 1.62
C ARG A 70 11.08 9.52 0.15
N LEU A 71 9.95 9.33 -0.51
CA LEU A 71 9.86 9.14 -1.95
C LEU A 71 9.85 10.49 -2.65
N PRO A 72 10.60 10.67 -3.74
CA PRO A 72 10.57 11.88 -4.52
C PRO A 72 9.23 12.02 -5.25
N ALA A 73 8.64 13.21 -5.21
CA ALA A 73 7.48 13.52 -6.02
C ALA A 73 7.85 13.49 -7.52
N GLY A 74 6.89 13.13 -8.37
CA GLY A 74 7.09 13.09 -9.81
C GLY A 74 7.71 11.80 -10.34
N ASN A 75 8.10 10.87 -9.49
CA ASN A 75 8.62 9.59 -9.93
C ASN A 75 7.51 8.57 -10.17
N ARG A 76 7.76 7.67 -11.12
CA ARG A 76 6.90 6.51 -11.36
C ARG A 76 6.82 5.66 -10.09
N TYR A 77 5.62 5.20 -9.75
CA TYR A 77 5.35 4.40 -8.53
C TYR A 77 5.69 5.10 -7.20
N THR A 78 5.78 6.43 -7.16
CA THR A 78 5.80 7.17 -5.88
C THR A 78 4.57 6.82 -5.04
N LEU A 79 3.43 6.66 -5.68
CA LEU A 79 2.24 6.05 -5.11
C LEU A 79 1.98 4.72 -5.79
N ASN A 80 1.52 3.76 -5.03
CA ASN A 80 0.99 2.50 -5.52
C ASN A 80 -0.16 2.05 -4.62
N LEU A 81 -0.87 1.01 -5.02
CA LEU A 81 -2.01 0.48 -4.28
C LEU A 81 -1.63 -0.61 -3.27
N GLN A 82 -0.34 -0.82 -3.02
CA GLN A 82 0.13 -1.71 -1.96
C GLN A 82 -0.35 -1.21 -0.58
N ALA A 83 -0.20 -2.08 0.44
CA ALA A 83 -0.60 -1.74 1.79
C ALA A 83 0.00 -0.41 2.25
N ALA A 84 -0.85 0.55 2.52
CA ALA A 84 -0.42 1.90 2.85
C ALA A 84 -1.37 2.63 3.81
N VAL A 85 -0.81 3.44 4.69
CA VAL A 85 -1.57 4.41 5.47
C VAL A 85 -1.63 5.72 4.70
N TRP A 86 -2.83 6.19 4.50
CA TRP A 86 -3.14 7.43 3.80
C TRP A 86 -3.79 8.47 4.71
N ARG A 87 -3.49 9.73 4.48
CA ARG A 87 -4.39 10.80 4.92
C ARG A 87 -5.64 10.76 4.05
N THR A 88 -6.80 10.44 4.61
CA THR A 88 -8.04 10.12 3.87
C THR A 88 -8.40 11.20 2.85
N ALA A 89 -8.42 12.47 3.26
CA ALA A 89 -8.76 13.56 2.36
C ALA A 89 -7.77 13.70 1.18
N LYS A 90 -6.50 13.36 1.40
CA LYS A 90 -5.49 13.36 0.34
C LYS A 90 -5.66 12.15 -0.58
N PHE A 91 -5.94 10.99 -0.04
CA PHE A 91 -6.22 9.80 -0.85
C PHE A 91 -7.40 10.06 -1.80
N ALA A 92 -8.49 10.60 -1.28
CA ALA A 92 -9.64 10.98 -2.10
C ALA A 92 -9.28 12.00 -3.19
N ALA A 93 -8.42 12.98 -2.90
CA ALA A 93 -7.95 13.95 -3.88
C ALA A 93 -7.02 13.36 -4.95
N TYR A 94 -6.19 12.38 -4.58
CA TYR A 94 -5.31 11.67 -5.52
C TYR A 94 -6.04 10.62 -6.36
N TRP A 95 -7.14 10.05 -5.82
CA TRP A 95 -7.90 9.06 -6.53
C TRP A 95 -8.66 9.68 -7.71
N GLN A 96 -8.27 9.31 -8.91
CA GLN A 96 -8.94 9.79 -10.13
C GLN A 96 -9.99 8.79 -10.59
N HIS A 97 -11.19 9.30 -10.81
CA HIS A 97 -12.30 8.50 -11.35
C HIS A 97 -12.00 7.96 -12.75
N LYS A 98 -12.57 6.82 -13.07
CA LYS A 98 -12.61 6.23 -14.41
C LYS A 98 -11.27 5.78 -15.00
N VAL A 99 -10.26 5.54 -14.18
CA VAL A 99 -9.03 4.89 -14.60
C VAL A 99 -8.90 3.53 -13.91
N SER A 100 -8.19 2.60 -14.54
CA SER A 100 -7.85 1.34 -13.89
C SER A 100 -6.84 1.57 -12.77
N PRO A 101 -6.72 0.66 -11.79
CA PRO A 101 -5.69 0.74 -10.76
C PRO A 101 -4.28 0.90 -11.34
N TRP A 102 -3.94 0.15 -12.37
CA TRP A 102 -2.64 0.23 -13.06
C TRP A 102 -2.42 1.59 -13.75
N ASP A 103 -3.42 2.11 -14.47
CA ASP A 103 -3.33 3.44 -15.08
C ASP A 103 -3.17 4.53 -14.03
N TRP A 104 -3.80 4.34 -12.85
CA TRP A 104 -3.65 5.28 -11.75
C TRP A 104 -2.22 5.28 -11.21
N GLU A 105 -1.64 4.12 -10.95
CA GLU A 105 -0.25 3.98 -10.50
C GLU A 105 0.74 4.58 -11.51
N GLU A 106 0.51 4.38 -12.81
CA GLU A 106 1.34 4.98 -13.86
C GLU A 106 1.25 6.51 -13.93
N ARG A 107 0.11 7.07 -13.55
CA ARG A 107 -0.11 8.52 -13.54
C ARG A 107 0.35 9.20 -12.25
N CYS A 108 0.74 8.46 -11.25
CA CYS A 108 1.17 9.01 -9.96
C CYS A 108 2.29 10.03 -10.07
N ASN A 109 3.20 9.89 -11.04
CA ASN A 109 4.27 10.84 -11.27
C ASN A 109 3.73 12.26 -11.56
N VAL A 110 2.72 12.37 -12.42
CA VAL A 110 2.10 13.67 -12.73
C VAL A 110 1.32 14.20 -11.53
N LEU A 111 0.57 13.33 -10.86
CA LEU A 111 -0.23 13.70 -9.71
C LEU A 111 0.65 14.21 -8.56
N THR A 112 1.70 13.47 -8.21
CA THR A 112 2.61 13.86 -7.12
C THR A 112 3.44 15.10 -7.45
N ALA A 113 3.86 15.27 -8.71
CA ALA A 113 4.55 16.47 -9.17
C ALA A 113 3.67 17.74 -9.05
N ALA A 114 2.35 17.61 -9.24
CA ALA A 114 1.42 18.73 -9.09
C ALA A 114 1.23 19.17 -7.61
N HIS A 115 1.68 18.35 -6.65
CA HIS A 115 1.56 18.61 -5.22
C HIS A 115 2.93 18.60 -4.50
N PRO A 116 3.83 19.55 -4.77
CA PRO A 116 5.24 19.51 -4.33
C PRO A 116 5.42 19.62 -2.81
N ARG A 117 4.39 19.99 -2.06
CA ARG A 117 4.42 20.01 -0.59
C ARG A 117 4.11 18.65 0.02
N ASP A 118 3.40 17.80 -0.70
CA ASP A 118 3.00 16.51 -0.18
C ASP A 118 4.21 15.58 -0.06
N LYS A 119 4.27 14.86 1.05
CA LYS A 119 5.37 13.97 1.40
C LYS A 119 4.88 12.53 1.41
N PHE A 120 5.66 11.69 0.77
CA PHE A 120 5.38 10.28 0.57
C PHE A 120 6.54 9.47 1.16
N TYR A 121 6.24 8.44 1.89
CA TYR A 121 7.24 7.58 2.53
C TYR A 121 7.01 6.12 2.17
N CYS A 122 8.10 5.36 2.05
CA CYS A 122 8.03 3.91 2.00
C CYS A 122 9.00 3.29 3.01
N VAL A 123 8.72 2.07 3.39
CA VAL A 123 9.60 1.28 4.23
C VAL A 123 10.89 0.95 3.46
N THR A 124 12.01 0.89 4.18
CA THR A 124 13.32 0.56 3.60
C THR A 124 13.86 -0.78 4.05
N ARG A 125 13.26 -1.35 5.10
CA ARG A 125 13.67 -2.61 5.71
C ARG A 125 12.44 -3.41 6.10
N GLU A 126 12.53 -4.71 5.98
CA GLU A 126 11.42 -5.62 6.31
C GLU A 126 10.96 -5.54 7.77
N ASP A 127 11.90 -5.31 8.70
CA ASP A 127 11.61 -5.18 10.12
C ASP A 127 10.89 -3.87 10.50
N ALA A 128 10.82 -2.92 9.58
CA ALA A 128 10.09 -1.65 9.76
C ALA A 128 8.68 -1.67 9.14
N ARG A 129 8.26 -2.76 8.51
CA ARG A 129 6.92 -2.91 7.97
C ARG A 129 5.89 -2.89 9.10
N PHE A 130 4.81 -2.18 8.91
CA PHE A 130 3.65 -2.25 9.82
C PHE A 130 2.68 -3.37 9.45
N LEU A 131 2.79 -3.87 8.23
CA LEU A 131 2.12 -5.07 7.73
C LEU A 131 3.10 -5.89 6.92
N ASP A 132 3.14 -7.18 7.17
CA ASP A 132 3.83 -8.14 6.32
C ASP A 132 2.81 -8.68 5.31
N TYR A 133 2.72 -7.97 4.22
CA TYR A 133 1.68 -8.12 3.21
C TYR A 133 2.30 -8.58 1.90
N GLY A 134 2.14 -9.82 1.59
CA GLY A 134 2.42 -10.71 0.46
C GLY A 134 3.34 -10.35 -0.69
N TYR A 135 3.86 -9.16 -0.88
CA TYR A 135 4.66 -8.84 -2.06
C TYR A 135 6.16 -8.79 -1.75
N HIS A 136 6.85 -9.89 -2.00
CA HIS A 136 8.31 -9.97 -1.96
C HIS A 136 8.87 -10.24 -3.36
N GLY A 137 9.19 -9.19 -4.10
CA GLY A 137 9.93 -9.33 -5.36
C GLY A 137 9.22 -10.14 -6.45
N GLY A 138 7.89 -10.14 -6.47
CA GLY A 138 7.09 -10.77 -7.52
C GLY A 138 6.69 -12.22 -7.27
N GLN A 139 6.85 -12.75 -6.06
CA GLN A 139 6.62 -14.16 -5.78
C GLN A 139 5.45 -14.50 -4.84
N TRP A 140 4.68 -13.53 -4.35
CA TRP A 140 3.67 -13.81 -3.34
C TRP A 140 2.38 -13.02 -3.59
N MET A 141 1.67 -13.45 -4.59
CA MET A 141 0.30 -12.98 -4.81
C MET A 141 -0.62 -14.17 -4.60
N GLY A 142 -1.55 -14.10 -3.67
CA GLY A 142 -2.57 -15.13 -3.50
C GLY A 142 -3.37 -15.32 -4.78
N ILE A 143 -3.54 -14.24 -5.56
CA ILE A 143 -4.25 -14.23 -6.84
C ILE A 143 -3.40 -13.49 -7.87
N CYS A 144 -3.15 -14.13 -9.01
CA CYS A 144 -2.48 -13.55 -10.16
C CYS A 144 -3.34 -13.72 -11.41
N HIS A 145 -3.60 -12.63 -12.13
CA HIS A 145 -4.46 -12.62 -13.32
C HIS A 145 -5.86 -13.26 -13.10
N GLY A 146 -6.39 -13.18 -11.89
CA GLY A 146 -7.69 -13.72 -11.52
C GLY A 146 -7.68 -15.18 -11.12
N GLN A 147 -6.53 -15.86 -11.15
CA GLN A 147 -6.33 -17.24 -10.72
C GLN A 147 -5.58 -17.32 -9.39
N TRP A 148 -5.80 -18.37 -8.62
CA TRP A 148 -5.02 -18.65 -7.43
C TRP A 148 -3.57 -18.99 -7.78
N VAL A 149 -2.64 -18.54 -6.98
CA VAL A 149 -1.23 -18.99 -7.06
C VAL A 149 -1.06 -20.16 -6.10
N GLU A 150 -1.14 -21.38 -6.65
CA GLU A 150 -1.19 -22.64 -5.88
C GLU A 150 -0.09 -22.75 -4.83
N SER A 151 1.16 -22.43 -5.23
CA SER A 151 2.34 -22.49 -4.34
C SER A 151 2.22 -21.60 -3.10
N ASP A 152 1.41 -20.57 -3.17
CA ASP A 152 1.29 -19.57 -2.14
C ASP A 152 0.07 -19.80 -1.25
N VAL A 153 -1.08 -20.06 -1.89
CA VAL A 153 -2.35 -20.11 -1.17
C VAL A 153 -2.63 -21.44 -0.50
N VAL A 154 -2.23 -22.56 -1.10
CA VAL A 154 -2.52 -23.88 -0.52
C VAL A 154 -1.84 -24.04 0.83
N PRO A 155 -0.50 -23.82 0.98
CA PRO A 155 0.15 -23.93 2.27
C PRO A 155 -0.38 -22.95 3.32
N LEU A 156 -0.81 -21.74 2.90
CA LEU A 156 -1.38 -20.75 3.79
C LEU A 156 -2.70 -21.23 4.38
N PHE A 157 -3.65 -21.62 3.53
CA PHE A 157 -4.96 -22.04 3.98
C PHE A 157 -4.93 -23.37 4.77
N GLU A 158 -4.03 -24.29 4.41
CA GLU A 158 -3.78 -25.49 5.21
C GLU A 158 -3.30 -25.15 6.61
N LYS A 159 -2.32 -24.24 6.73
CA LYS A 159 -1.80 -23.77 8.02
C LYS A 159 -2.87 -23.11 8.87
N GLU A 160 -3.73 -22.30 8.26
CA GLU A 160 -4.82 -21.59 8.96
C GLU A 160 -6.06 -22.47 9.19
N GLY A 161 -6.06 -23.72 8.71
CA GLY A 161 -7.19 -24.64 8.83
C GLY A 161 -8.45 -24.15 8.10
N SER A 162 -8.28 -23.35 7.06
CA SER A 162 -9.37 -22.77 6.29
C SER A 162 -9.73 -23.61 5.09
N GLU A 163 -11.01 -23.93 4.92
CA GLU A 163 -11.50 -24.62 3.72
C GLU A 163 -11.80 -23.59 2.62
N VAL A 164 -11.12 -23.74 1.48
CA VAL A 164 -11.30 -22.86 0.31
C VAL A 164 -11.63 -23.70 -0.91
N ASP A 165 -12.67 -23.30 -1.62
CA ASP A 165 -13.02 -23.89 -2.91
C ASP A 165 -12.19 -23.24 -4.02
N PHE A 166 -11.02 -23.78 -4.27
CA PHE A 166 -10.11 -23.29 -5.31
C PHE A 166 -10.67 -23.43 -6.73
N SER A 167 -11.69 -24.29 -6.94
CA SER A 167 -12.27 -24.50 -8.28
C SER A 167 -12.97 -23.26 -8.84
N LYS A 168 -13.40 -22.34 -7.98
CA LYS A 168 -14.10 -21.11 -8.39
C LYS A 168 -13.24 -20.14 -9.18
N ARG A 169 -11.94 -20.14 -8.98
CA ARG A 169 -10.99 -19.29 -9.72
C ARG A 169 -10.01 -20.10 -10.55
N GLY A 170 -9.76 -21.37 -10.18
CA GLY A 170 -8.69 -22.19 -10.75
C GLY A 170 -7.29 -21.73 -10.33
N PHE A 171 -6.29 -22.54 -10.70
CA PHE A 171 -4.88 -22.23 -10.53
C PHE A 171 -4.26 -21.79 -11.85
#